data_61269c4ff3aba40aa18eedae28b31a85
#
_entry.id   61269c4ff3aba40aa18eedae28b31a85
#
_cell.length_a   1.000
_cell.length_b   1.000
_cell.length_c   1.000
_cell.angle_alpha   90.00
_cell.angle_beta   90.00
_cell.angle_gamma   90.00
#
_symmetry.space_group_name_H-M   'P 1'
#
loop_
_entity.id
_entity.type
_entity.pdbx_description
1 polymer ?
#
loop_
_entity_poly.entity_id
_entity_poly.type
_entity_poly.pdbx_seq_one_letter_code
_entity_poly.pdbx_strand_id
1 'polypeptide(L)'
;MADGPQGVRNNTRSTMFPCGVAAAATWDRALVRDMGRGLGQDARARGVHIMLGPGVNIYRSPLCGRNFEYFGEDPYLASETTVQYIEGMQSEGVMATIKHFAGNNQEWDRHQVSSDIDERTLHEIYLPAFRKAVEQAGVGAVMSSYNLVNGQHATENEQLAVDILRGMWGFEGIFMSDWNATYSAEGAANRGLDLEMPSARFMNARNLRPLIESGVVSER
;
A
#
# COMPACT_ATOMS: atom_id res chain seq x y z
N MET A 1 -14.73 0.65 -1.31
CA MET A 1 -13.53 0.32 -0.50
C MET A 1 -13.66 0.91 0.89
N ALA A 2 -12.90 0.39 1.84
CA ALA A 2 -12.84 0.93 3.21
C ALA A 2 -11.43 0.82 3.77
N ASP A 3 -11.05 1.79 4.61
CA ASP A 3 -9.83 1.70 5.39
C ASP A 3 -10.02 0.73 6.55
N GLY A 4 -8.93 0.16 7.07
CA GLY A 4 -9.07 -0.66 8.24
C GLY A 4 -8.03 -1.72 8.53
N PRO A 5 -6.78 -1.35 8.87
CA PRO A 5 -5.82 -2.34 9.35
C PRO A 5 -6.22 -2.99 10.70
N GLN A 6 -7.10 -2.36 11.46
CA GLN A 6 -7.61 -2.85 12.75
C GLN A 6 -9.13 -3.11 12.75
N GLY A 7 -9.77 -3.13 11.58
CA GLY A 7 -11.22 -3.30 11.44
C GLY A 7 -11.79 -2.42 10.34
N VAL A 8 -12.97 -2.75 9.86
CA VAL A 8 -13.60 -2.06 8.72
C VAL A 8 -14.07 -0.67 9.12
N ARG A 9 -13.53 0.38 8.48
CA ARG A 9 -13.89 1.79 8.72
C ARG A 9 -14.77 2.31 7.58
N ASN A 10 -16.09 2.13 7.71
CA ASN A 10 -17.08 2.56 6.73
C ASN A 10 -18.32 3.22 7.34
N ASN A 11 -18.17 3.91 8.48
CA ASN A 11 -19.26 4.56 9.23
C ASN A 11 -20.30 3.60 9.83
N THR A 12 -20.04 2.31 9.85
CA THR A 12 -20.87 1.30 10.53
C THR A 12 -20.10 0.67 11.68
N ARG A 13 -20.81 0.01 12.59
CA ARG A 13 -20.16 -0.76 13.65
C ARG A 13 -19.41 -1.94 13.03
N SER A 14 -18.18 -2.15 13.43
CA SER A 14 -17.34 -3.27 13.00
C SER A 14 -16.56 -3.85 14.18
N THR A 15 -16.01 -5.03 14.02
CA THR A 15 -15.09 -5.62 14.99
C THR A 15 -13.78 -4.84 14.99
N MET A 16 -13.27 -4.51 16.16
CA MET A 16 -11.91 -4.00 16.31
C MET A 16 -10.96 -5.18 16.53
N PHE A 17 -10.06 -5.36 15.60
CA PHE A 17 -9.00 -6.37 15.67
C PHE A 17 -7.76 -5.82 16.38
N PRO A 18 -6.83 -6.69 16.83
CA PRO A 18 -5.57 -6.26 17.41
C PRO A 18 -4.77 -5.34 16.48
N CYS A 19 -3.95 -4.47 17.07
CA CYS A 19 -3.02 -3.65 16.28
C CYS A 19 -1.97 -4.52 15.57
N GLY A 20 -1.37 -3.99 14.50
CA GLY A 20 -0.44 -4.74 13.66
C GLY A 20 0.72 -5.38 14.44
N VAL A 21 1.35 -4.61 15.34
CA VAL A 21 2.45 -5.12 16.16
C VAL A 21 2.00 -6.24 17.11
N ALA A 22 0.78 -6.21 17.63
CA ALA A 22 0.26 -7.28 18.48
C ALA A 22 0.00 -8.55 17.67
N ALA A 23 -0.50 -8.44 16.44
CA ALA A 23 -0.65 -9.57 15.53
C ALA A 23 0.72 -10.20 15.18
N ALA A 24 1.72 -9.40 14.85
CA ALA A 24 3.07 -9.87 14.57
C ALA A 24 3.75 -10.51 15.78
N ALA A 25 3.53 -9.95 16.99
CA ALA A 25 4.10 -10.46 18.24
C ALA A 25 3.58 -11.85 18.65
N THR A 26 2.53 -12.34 18.02
CA THR A 26 2.06 -13.73 18.24
C THR A 26 3.01 -14.77 17.66
N TRP A 27 3.77 -14.43 16.61
CA TRP A 27 4.60 -15.37 15.82
C TRP A 27 3.80 -16.55 15.27
N ASP A 28 2.47 -16.44 15.25
CA ASP A 28 1.55 -17.50 14.82
C ASP A 28 0.92 -17.14 13.47
N ARG A 29 1.44 -17.77 12.42
CA ARG A 29 0.95 -17.58 11.05
C ARG A 29 -0.52 -17.97 10.88
N ALA A 30 -0.96 -19.04 11.53
CA ALA A 30 -2.33 -19.53 11.42
C ALA A 30 -3.30 -18.54 12.06
N LEU A 31 -2.97 -18.02 13.24
CA LEU A 31 -3.77 -17.01 13.92
C LEU A 31 -3.88 -15.72 13.11
N VAL A 32 -2.77 -15.25 12.50
CA VAL A 32 -2.80 -14.06 11.63
C VAL A 32 -3.65 -14.28 10.39
N ARG A 33 -3.60 -15.48 9.81
CA ARG A 33 -4.48 -15.85 8.68
C ARG A 33 -5.94 -15.85 9.09
N ASP A 34 -6.29 -16.38 10.24
CA ASP A 34 -7.66 -16.36 10.77
C ASP A 34 -8.12 -14.94 11.10
N MET A 35 -7.23 -14.08 11.60
CA MET A 35 -7.51 -12.65 11.76
C MET A 35 -7.81 -11.99 10.41
N GLY A 36 -7.01 -12.24 9.38
CA GLY A 36 -7.24 -11.77 8.02
C GLY A 36 -8.58 -12.24 7.46
N ARG A 37 -8.92 -13.51 7.69
CA ARG A 37 -10.23 -14.08 7.32
C ARG A 37 -11.37 -13.35 8.02
N GLY A 38 -11.27 -13.15 9.33
CA GLY A 38 -12.29 -12.41 10.10
C GLY A 38 -12.51 -10.99 9.59
N LEU A 39 -11.41 -10.28 9.24
CA LEU A 39 -11.49 -8.96 8.60
C LEU A 39 -12.19 -9.01 7.24
N GLY A 40 -11.88 -10.02 6.42
CA GLY A 40 -12.53 -10.24 5.12
C GLY A 40 -14.02 -10.49 5.27
N GLN A 41 -14.43 -11.34 6.21
CA GLN A 41 -15.85 -11.62 6.51
C GLN A 41 -16.57 -10.36 6.97
N ASP A 42 -15.96 -9.59 7.86
CA ASP A 42 -16.50 -8.33 8.36
C ASP A 42 -16.68 -7.29 7.23
N ALA A 43 -15.67 -7.18 6.35
CA ALA A 43 -15.71 -6.31 5.18
C ALA A 43 -16.84 -6.72 4.22
N ARG A 44 -16.91 -7.99 3.88
CA ARG A 44 -17.91 -8.53 2.98
C ARG A 44 -19.35 -8.34 3.50
N ALA A 45 -19.57 -8.59 4.79
CA ALA A 45 -20.86 -8.36 5.44
C ALA A 45 -21.34 -6.89 5.36
N ARG A 46 -20.43 -5.96 5.12
CA ARG A 46 -20.68 -4.51 4.98
C ARG A 46 -20.62 -4.01 3.52
N GLY A 47 -20.57 -4.92 2.55
CA GLY A 47 -20.50 -4.57 1.13
C GLY A 47 -19.17 -3.93 0.72
N VAL A 48 -18.09 -4.17 1.48
CA VAL A 48 -16.75 -3.71 1.16
C VAL A 48 -16.01 -4.78 0.36
N HIS A 49 -15.54 -4.43 -0.83
CA HIS A 49 -14.86 -5.34 -1.75
C HIS A 49 -13.33 -5.13 -1.79
N ILE A 50 -12.87 -3.94 -1.39
CA ILE A 50 -11.45 -3.59 -1.33
C ILE A 50 -11.17 -3.02 0.06
N MET A 51 -10.28 -3.67 0.80
CA MET A 51 -9.79 -3.22 2.10
C MET A 51 -8.43 -2.58 1.97
N LEU A 52 -8.28 -1.37 2.53
CA LEU A 52 -7.02 -0.61 2.52
C LEU A 52 -6.14 -1.05 3.70
N GLY A 53 -5.57 -2.21 3.57
CA GLY A 53 -4.70 -2.89 4.52
C GLY A 53 -4.17 -4.22 3.95
N PRO A 54 -3.06 -4.74 4.52
CA PRO A 54 -2.36 -4.27 5.70
C PRO A 54 -1.45 -3.07 5.46
N GLY A 55 -1.15 -2.31 6.54
CA GLY A 55 -0.02 -1.39 6.59
C GLY A 55 1.24 -2.14 7.01
N VAL A 56 2.37 -1.93 6.31
CA VAL A 56 3.58 -2.75 6.51
C VAL A 56 4.87 -1.94 6.59
N ASN A 57 4.79 -0.61 6.74
CA ASN A 57 5.99 0.20 6.85
C ASN A 57 6.80 -0.17 8.10
N ILE A 58 8.11 -0.16 7.96
CA ILE A 58 9.02 -0.57 9.03
C ILE A 58 9.11 0.50 10.11
N TYR A 59 9.05 0.11 11.38
CA TYR A 59 9.26 1.00 12.52
C TYR A 59 10.70 1.50 12.56
N ARG A 60 10.91 2.76 12.17
CA ARG A 60 12.24 3.42 12.27
C ARG A 60 12.31 4.32 13.49
N SER A 61 11.18 4.87 13.90
CA SER A 61 11.06 5.72 15.06
C SER A 61 9.82 5.33 15.85
N PRO A 62 9.90 5.23 17.18
CA PRO A 62 8.71 5.00 18.01
C PRO A 62 7.74 6.19 18.00
N LEU A 63 8.18 7.35 17.52
CA LEU A 63 7.37 8.56 17.41
C LEU A 63 6.52 8.64 16.14
N CYS A 64 6.63 7.69 15.22
CA CYS A 64 5.77 7.66 14.04
C CYS A 64 4.31 7.45 14.44
N GLY A 65 3.46 8.40 14.08
CA GLY A 65 2.03 8.42 14.43
C GLY A 65 1.21 7.27 13.85
N ARG A 66 1.76 6.50 12.90
CA ARG A 66 1.09 5.37 12.25
C ARG A 66 1.63 4.00 12.65
N ASN A 67 2.53 3.91 13.62
CA ASN A 67 3.05 2.62 14.10
C ASN A 67 1.93 1.66 14.56
N PHE A 68 0.79 2.17 15.04
CA PHE A 68 -0.34 1.33 15.46
C PHE A 68 -0.86 0.38 14.36
N GLU A 69 -0.69 0.71 13.08
CA GLU A 69 -1.19 -0.08 11.97
C GLU A 69 -0.13 -0.97 11.30
N TYR A 70 1.14 -0.88 11.70
CA TYR A 70 2.25 -1.61 11.11
C TYR A 70 2.65 -2.83 11.95
N PHE A 71 3.44 -3.74 11.38
CA PHE A 71 3.79 -5.01 12.00
C PHE A 71 5.08 -4.99 12.85
N GLY A 72 5.83 -3.90 12.83
CA GLY A 72 7.02 -3.73 13.65
C GLY A 72 8.27 -3.34 12.87
N GLU A 73 9.42 -3.57 13.47
CA GLU A 73 10.73 -3.13 12.97
C GLU A 73 11.47 -4.20 12.13
N ASP A 74 11.11 -5.48 12.31
CA ASP A 74 11.75 -6.60 11.63
C ASP A 74 11.12 -6.86 10.25
N PRO A 75 11.88 -6.72 9.14
CA PRO A 75 11.34 -6.89 7.80
C PRO A 75 10.93 -8.33 7.48
N TYR A 76 11.58 -9.34 8.10
CA TYR A 76 11.21 -10.74 7.90
C TYR A 76 9.88 -11.06 8.59
N LEU A 77 9.73 -10.71 9.86
CA LEU A 77 8.49 -10.92 10.61
C LEU A 77 7.33 -10.17 9.98
N ALA A 78 7.54 -8.90 9.60
CA ALA A 78 6.55 -8.10 8.90
C ALA A 78 6.11 -8.78 7.58
N SER A 79 7.06 -9.32 6.82
CA SER A 79 6.78 -10.00 5.56
C SER A 79 5.94 -11.26 5.75
N GLU A 80 6.31 -12.12 6.69
CA GLU A 80 5.58 -13.37 6.97
C GLU A 80 4.16 -13.11 7.49
N THR A 81 4.02 -12.11 8.37
CA THR A 81 2.72 -11.66 8.88
C THR A 81 1.85 -11.10 7.75
N THR A 82 2.44 -10.31 6.85
CA THR A 82 1.77 -9.73 5.69
C THR A 82 1.15 -10.79 4.79
N VAL A 83 1.90 -11.83 4.46
CA VAL A 83 1.41 -12.92 3.58
C VAL A 83 0.15 -13.55 4.18
N GLN A 84 0.20 -13.91 5.45
CA GLN A 84 -0.93 -14.58 6.09
C GLN A 84 -2.17 -13.68 6.23
N TYR A 85 -1.96 -12.41 6.57
CA TYR A 85 -3.04 -11.43 6.63
C TYR A 85 -3.75 -11.28 5.28
N ILE A 86 -2.99 -11.13 4.18
CA ILE A 86 -3.52 -10.97 2.82
C ILE A 86 -4.25 -12.24 2.37
N GLU A 87 -3.63 -13.41 2.51
CA GLU A 87 -4.24 -14.68 2.12
C GLU A 87 -5.56 -14.94 2.88
N GLY A 88 -5.58 -14.65 4.19
CA GLY A 88 -6.79 -14.76 4.99
C GLY A 88 -7.91 -13.86 4.48
N MET A 89 -7.61 -12.58 4.25
CA MET A 89 -8.60 -11.61 3.75
C MET A 89 -9.11 -11.96 2.35
N GLN A 90 -8.19 -12.28 1.44
CA GLN A 90 -8.55 -12.56 0.05
C GLN A 90 -9.30 -13.90 -0.09
N SER A 91 -9.13 -14.86 0.82
CA SER A 91 -9.93 -16.09 0.85
C SER A 91 -11.43 -15.86 1.03
N GLU A 92 -11.84 -14.70 1.54
CA GLU A 92 -13.23 -14.29 1.71
C GLU A 92 -13.76 -13.46 0.53
N GLY A 93 -12.98 -13.33 -0.57
CA GLY A 93 -13.37 -12.58 -1.76
C GLY A 93 -13.30 -11.07 -1.58
N VAL A 94 -12.46 -10.59 -0.65
CA VAL A 94 -12.17 -9.17 -0.43
C VAL A 94 -10.74 -8.89 -0.85
N MET A 95 -10.54 -7.97 -1.77
CA MET A 95 -9.22 -7.55 -2.23
C MET A 95 -8.48 -6.83 -1.12
N ALA A 96 -7.28 -7.29 -0.78
CA ALA A 96 -6.36 -6.59 0.11
C ALA A 96 -5.57 -5.53 -0.66
N THR A 97 -5.23 -4.42 0.03
CA THR A 97 -4.37 -3.35 -0.48
C THR A 97 -3.20 -3.17 0.46
N ILE A 98 -2.03 -3.66 0.08
CA ILE A 98 -0.83 -3.44 0.90
C ILE A 98 -0.38 -1.98 0.82
N LYS A 99 0.04 -1.40 1.97
CA LYS A 99 0.38 0.03 2.07
C LYS A 99 1.46 0.30 3.12
N HIS A 100 2.20 1.39 3.06
CA HIS A 100 2.25 2.44 2.02
C HIS A 100 3.56 2.30 1.27
N PHE A 101 3.51 2.12 -0.03
CA PHE A 101 4.64 1.80 -0.89
C PHE A 101 5.32 3.08 -1.40
N ALA A 102 6.52 3.47 -0.90
CA ALA A 102 7.29 2.91 0.18
C ALA A 102 7.91 4.01 1.05
N GLY A 103 8.53 3.59 2.17
CA GLY A 103 9.34 4.53 2.96
C GLY A 103 8.57 5.53 3.82
N ASN A 104 7.26 5.35 4.05
CA ASN A 104 6.46 6.21 4.92
C ASN A 104 6.68 5.85 6.40
N ASN A 105 7.80 6.27 6.96
CA ASN A 105 8.24 5.85 8.30
C ASN A 105 8.09 6.95 9.36
N GLN A 106 7.51 8.08 9.01
CA GLN A 106 7.18 9.22 9.86
C GLN A 106 6.08 10.07 9.20
N GLU A 107 5.40 10.94 9.97
CA GLU A 107 4.22 11.68 9.51
C GLU A 107 4.43 13.20 9.42
N TRP A 108 5.56 13.70 9.92
CA TRP A 108 5.85 15.13 9.85
C TRP A 108 6.11 15.55 8.41
N ASP A 109 5.35 16.55 7.93
CA ASP A 109 5.43 17.07 6.56
C ASP A 109 5.44 15.98 5.47
N ARG A 110 4.67 14.93 5.67
CA ARG A 110 4.70 13.68 4.88
C ARG A 110 4.49 13.87 3.39
N HIS A 111 3.88 14.98 2.95
CA HIS A 111 3.70 15.31 1.53
C HIS A 111 4.94 15.94 0.87
N GLN A 112 5.95 16.36 1.66
CA GLN A 112 7.12 17.07 1.18
C GLN A 112 8.44 16.38 1.57
N VAL A 113 8.43 15.59 2.65
CA VAL A 113 9.63 14.93 3.14
C VAL A 113 10.09 13.85 2.17
N SER A 114 11.40 13.78 1.94
CA SER A 114 12.02 12.68 1.20
C SER A 114 12.59 11.63 2.15
N SER A 115 12.27 10.39 1.91
CA SER A 115 12.94 9.23 2.49
C SER A 115 14.10 8.87 1.58
N ASP A 116 15.30 9.35 1.92
CA ASP A 116 16.51 9.08 1.15
C ASP A 116 17.09 7.74 1.60
N ILE A 117 17.00 6.74 0.73
CA ILE A 117 17.29 5.35 1.04
C ILE A 117 18.21 4.80 -0.05
N ASP A 118 19.37 4.28 0.32
CA ASP A 118 20.22 3.57 -0.63
C ASP A 118 19.59 2.28 -1.12
N GLU A 119 19.98 1.83 -2.30
CA GLU A 119 19.36 0.71 -3.00
C GLU A 119 19.38 -0.60 -2.17
N ARG A 120 20.48 -0.90 -1.51
CA ARG A 120 20.61 -2.09 -0.67
C ARG A 120 19.61 -2.04 0.50
N THR A 121 19.60 -0.93 1.23
CA THR A 121 18.69 -0.73 2.36
C THR A 121 17.23 -0.76 1.90
N LEU A 122 16.92 -0.17 0.74
CA LEU A 122 15.58 -0.22 0.16
C LEU A 122 15.13 -1.68 -0.03
N HIS A 123 15.94 -2.50 -0.67
CA HIS A 123 15.62 -3.89 -0.98
C HIS A 123 15.68 -4.84 0.22
N GLU A 124 16.56 -4.61 1.21
CA GLU A 124 16.73 -5.51 2.35
C GLU A 124 15.80 -5.18 3.53
N ILE A 125 15.38 -3.91 3.68
CA ILE A 125 14.63 -3.45 4.85
C ILE A 125 13.21 -2.99 4.49
N TYR A 126 13.05 -2.11 3.49
CA TYR A 126 11.78 -1.44 3.25
C TYR A 126 10.83 -2.18 2.29
N LEU A 127 11.37 -2.93 1.36
CA LEU A 127 10.60 -3.61 0.32
C LEU A 127 10.20 -5.07 0.60
N PRO A 128 10.82 -5.84 1.52
CA PRO A 128 10.57 -7.28 1.65
C PRO A 128 9.10 -7.64 1.86
N ALA A 129 8.35 -6.88 2.69
CA ALA A 129 6.95 -7.16 2.94
C ALA A 129 6.08 -6.94 1.69
N PHE A 130 6.36 -5.88 0.92
CA PHE A 130 5.67 -5.60 -0.35
C PHE A 130 5.98 -6.68 -1.39
N ARG A 131 7.24 -7.05 -1.52
CA ARG A 131 7.66 -8.12 -2.43
C ARG A 131 6.94 -9.43 -2.14
N LYS A 132 6.93 -9.89 -0.88
CA LYS A 132 6.24 -11.13 -0.51
C LYS A 132 4.72 -11.03 -0.69
N ALA A 133 4.13 -9.87 -0.45
CA ALA A 133 2.72 -9.66 -0.73
C ALA A 133 2.37 -9.89 -2.21
N VAL A 134 3.23 -9.43 -3.12
CA VAL A 134 3.05 -9.63 -4.56
C VAL A 134 3.36 -11.07 -4.95
N GLU A 135 4.58 -11.56 -4.66
CA GLU A 135 5.09 -12.83 -5.17
C GLU A 135 4.45 -14.07 -4.49
N GLN A 136 4.06 -13.98 -3.22
CA GLN A 136 3.55 -15.13 -2.47
C GLN A 136 2.06 -15.05 -2.16
N ALA A 137 1.56 -13.88 -1.74
CA ALA A 137 0.15 -13.74 -1.37
C ALA A 137 -0.76 -13.30 -2.54
N GLY A 138 -0.21 -12.93 -3.70
CA GLY A 138 -0.99 -12.47 -4.83
C GLY A 138 -1.89 -11.29 -4.50
N VAL A 139 -1.34 -10.27 -3.80
CA VAL A 139 -2.11 -9.10 -3.35
C VAL A 139 -2.77 -8.40 -4.53
N GLY A 140 -4.05 -8.04 -4.39
CA GLY A 140 -4.82 -7.44 -5.49
C GLY A 140 -4.54 -5.95 -5.72
N ALA A 141 -4.08 -5.22 -4.70
CA ALA A 141 -3.78 -3.80 -4.82
C ALA A 141 -2.57 -3.39 -3.98
N VAL A 142 -1.87 -2.35 -4.45
CA VAL A 142 -0.77 -1.67 -3.74
C VAL A 142 -1.10 -0.19 -3.66
N MET A 143 -1.01 0.39 -2.47
CA MET A 143 -1.17 1.83 -2.27
C MET A 143 0.19 2.48 -2.10
N SER A 144 0.48 3.50 -2.90
CA SER A 144 1.68 4.31 -2.76
C SER A 144 1.70 5.09 -1.44
N SER A 145 2.84 5.62 -1.09
CA SER A 145 2.99 6.47 0.09
C SER A 145 2.85 7.96 -0.25
N TYR A 146 2.71 8.79 0.80
CA TYR A 146 2.65 10.26 0.65
C TYR A 146 3.97 10.90 0.29
N ASN A 147 5.05 10.35 0.86
CA ASN A 147 6.38 10.95 0.85
C ASN A 147 7.09 10.82 -0.51
N LEU A 148 8.15 11.58 -0.65
CA LEU A 148 9.13 11.33 -1.69
C LEU A 148 10.03 10.16 -1.28
N VAL A 149 10.51 9.43 -2.26
CA VAL A 149 11.59 8.45 -2.11
C VAL A 149 12.71 8.88 -3.05
N ASN A 150 13.87 9.16 -2.48
CA ASN A 150 15.04 9.67 -3.22
C ASN A 150 14.70 10.88 -4.10
N GLY A 151 13.91 11.81 -3.54
CA GLY A 151 13.54 13.06 -4.20
C GLY A 151 12.37 13.00 -5.18
N GLN A 152 11.72 11.85 -5.36
CA GLN A 152 10.55 11.68 -6.23
C GLN A 152 9.33 11.22 -5.43
N HIS A 153 8.16 11.83 -5.65
CA HIS A 153 6.92 11.37 -5.02
C HIS A 153 6.64 9.91 -5.34
N ALA A 154 6.28 9.12 -4.33
CA ALA A 154 6.12 7.67 -4.49
C ALA A 154 5.10 7.27 -5.58
N THR A 155 4.07 8.09 -5.81
CA THR A 155 3.08 7.90 -6.89
C THR A 155 3.63 8.18 -8.28
N GLU A 156 4.76 8.86 -8.38
CA GLU A 156 5.39 9.30 -9.63
C GLU A 156 6.84 8.81 -9.73
N ASN A 157 7.19 7.81 -8.92
CA ASN A 157 8.54 7.24 -8.86
C ASN A 157 8.65 6.03 -9.79
N GLU A 158 9.34 6.21 -10.91
CA GLU A 158 9.52 5.20 -11.94
C GLU A 158 10.22 3.95 -11.41
N GLN A 159 11.29 4.12 -10.60
CA GLN A 159 12.00 2.99 -10.01
C GLN A 159 11.07 2.12 -9.14
N LEU A 160 10.22 2.74 -8.31
CA LEU A 160 9.30 1.97 -7.46
C LEU A 160 8.19 1.30 -8.26
N ALA A 161 7.48 2.06 -9.09
CA ALA A 161 6.25 1.59 -9.71
C ALA A 161 6.51 0.75 -10.98
N VAL A 162 7.42 1.20 -11.85
CA VAL A 162 7.67 0.54 -13.13
C VAL A 162 8.74 -0.54 -12.98
N ASP A 163 9.92 -0.19 -12.49
CA ASP A 163 11.05 -1.11 -12.49
C ASP A 163 10.87 -2.22 -11.44
N ILE A 164 10.53 -1.84 -10.20
CA ILE A 164 10.45 -2.79 -9.08
C ILE A 164 9.08 -3.48 -9.06
N LEU A 165 8.00 -2.72 -8.90
CA LEU A 165 6.66 -3.30 -8.70
C LEU A 165 6.19 -4.08 -9.93
N ARG A 166 6.20 -3.46 -11.10
CA ARG A 166 5.73 -4.09 -12.36
C ARG A 166 6.79 -5.00 -12.98
N GLY A 167 8.01 -4.48 -13.17
CA GLY A 167 9.07 -5.17 -13.89
C GLY A 167 9.69 -6.32 -13.10
N MET A 168 10.17 -6.05 -11.88
CA MET A 168 10.90 -7.04 -11.11
C MET A 168 9.98 -8.07 -10.44
N TRP A 169 8.84 -7.64 -9.86
CA TRP A 169 7.92 -8.53 -9.13
C TRP A 169 6.73 -8.99 -9.96
N GLY A 170 6.52 -8.47 -11.16
CA GLY A 170 5.42 -8.88 -12.03
C GLY A 170 4.03 -8.54 -11.50
N PHE A 171 3.88 -7.45 -10.77
CA PHE A 171 2.58 -7.06 -10.21
C PHE A 171 1.60 -6.64 -11.30
N GLU A 172 0.44 -7.30 -11.38
CA GLU A 172 -0.61 -7.04 -12.37
C GLU A 172 -1.87 -6.38 -11.78
N GLY A 173 -1.90 -6.20 -10.44
CA GLY A 173 -3.04 -5.61 -9.74
C GLY A 173 -3.11 -4.09 -9.83
N ILE A 174 -3.93 -3.47 -8.99
CA ILE A 174 -4.16 -2.02 -8.96
C ILE A 174 -3.06 -1.32 -8.16
N PHE A 175 -2.33 -0.39 -8.78
CA PHE A 175 -1.46 0.55 -8.08
C PHE A 175 -2.21 1.87 -7.89
N MET A 176 -2.50 2.23 -6.64
CA MET A 176 -3.28 3.42 -6.30
C MET A 176 -2.49 4.43 -5.48
N SER A 177 -2.88 5.70 -5.54
CA SER A 177 -2.34 6.73 -4.65
C SER A 177 -2.92 6.60 -3.24
N ASP A 178 -2.22 7.10 -2.23
CA ASP A 178 -2.86 7.49 -0.97
C ASP A 178 -3.73 8.73 -1.17
N TRP A 179 -4.52 9.15 -0.16
CA TRP A 179 -5.48 10.27 -0.26
C TRP A 179 -4.78 11.59 -0.60
N ASN A 180 -5.11 12.16 -1.77
CA ASN A 180 -4.51 13.39 -2.28
C ASN A 180 -2.98 13.33 -2.48
N ALA A 181 -2.43 12.14 -2.68
CA ALA A 181 -1.00 11.90 -2.88
C ALA A 181 -0.60 11.77 -4.35
N THR A 182 -1.38 12.34 -5.27
CA THR A 182 -1.01 12.55 -6.67
C THR A 182 -0.64 14.01 -6.86
N TYR A 183 0.43 14.30 -7.57
CA TYR A 183 1.02 15.65 -7.65
C TYR A 183 1.05 16.21 -9.06
N SER A 184 1.07 15.34 -10.10
CA SER A 184 0.94 15.73 -11.49
C SER A 184 0.19 14.68 -12.32
N ALA A 185 -0.46 15.11 -13.41
CA ALA A 185 -1.13 14.20 -14.34
C ALA A 185 -0.12 13.41 -15.19
N GLU A 186 0.91 14.10 -15.66
CA GLU A 186 1.97 13.54 -16.49
C GLU A 186 2.77 12.48 -15.73
N GLY A 187 3.30 12.85 -14.54
CA GLY A 187 4.10 11.95 -13.73
C GLY A 187 3.33 10.69 -13.33
N ALA A 188 2.10 10.86 -12.84
CA ALA A 188 1.25 9.75 -12.43
C ALA A 188 0.94 8.80 -13.61
N ALA A 189 0.52 9.33 -14.76
CA ALA A 189 0.17 8.53 -15.92
C ALA A 189 1.38 7.79 -16.51
N ASN A 190 2.51 8.48 -16.70
CA ASN A 190 3.70 7.88 -17.32
C ASN A 190 4.42 6.88 -16.41
N ARG A 191 4.19 6.96 -15.08
CA ARG A 191 4.86 6.09 -14.10
C ARG A 191 3.95 5.06 -13.46
N GLY A 192 2.82 4.74 -14.14
CA GLY A 192 2.04 3.54 -13.90
C GLY A 192 1.07 3.61 -12.73
N LEU A 193 0.65 4.81 -12.30
CA LEU A 193 -0.45 4.96 -11.36
C LEU A 193 -1.78 4.61 -12.06
N ASP A 194 -2.50 3.60 -11.56
CA ASP A 194 -3.79 3.20 -12.13
C ASP A 194 -4.96 3.99 -11.56
N LEU A 195 -4.91 4.35 -10.28
CA LEU A 195 -6.03 4.95 -9.57
C LEU A 195 -5.61 6.08 -8.65
N GLU A 196 -6.08 7.29 -8.94
CA GLU A 196 -5.93 8.43 -8.04
C GLU A 196 -7.03 8.47 -6.98
N MET A 197 -6.66 8.65 -5.73
CA MET A 197 -7.55 8.67 -4.58
C MET A 197 -7.56 10.04 -3.89
N PRO A 198 -8.68 10.49 -3.31
CA PRO A 198 -10.03 9.89 -3.35
C PRO A 198 -10.83 10.27 -4.59
N SER A 199 -10.31 11.16 -5.43
CA SER A 199 -10.98 11.68 -6.63
C SER A 199 -9.96 12.04 -7.70
N ALA A 200 -10.37 12.02 -8.96
CA ALA A 200 -9.54 12.32 -10.11
C ALA A 200 -9.20 13.82 -10.23
N ARG A 201 -8.35 14.33 -9.35
CA ARG A 201 -7.87 15.72 -9.38
C ARG A 201 -6.89 15.96 -10.54
N PHE A 202 -6.00 15.02 -10.75
CA PHE A 202 -4.98 15.03 -11.80
C PHE A 202 -5.28 14.03 -12.92
N MET A 203 -5.64 12.79 -12.59
CA MET A 203 -5.92 11.71 -13.53
C MET A 203 -7.35 11.79 -14.08
N ASN A 204 -7.65 12.84 -14.84
CA ASN A 204 -8.95 13.08 -15.45
C ASN A 204 -8.82 13.52 -16.91
N ALA A 205 -9.91 13.41 -17.67
CA ALA A 205 -9.92 13.70 -19.10
C ALA A 205 -9.46 15.15 -19.44
N ARG A 206 -9.72 16.13 -18.57
CA ARG A 206 -9.32 17.52 -18.80
C ARG A 206 -7.80 17.68 -18.81
N ASN A 207 -7.12 16.98 -17.90
CA ASN A 207 -5.66 17.06 -17.74
C ASN A 207 -4.93 16.09 -18.68
N LEU A 208 -5.46 14.87 -18.85
CA LEU A 208 -4.78 13.83 -19.62
C LEU A 208 -4.92 14.00 -21.15
N ARG A 209 -6.10 14.45 -21.63
CA ARG A 209 -6.32 14.59 -23.07
C ARG A 209 -5.26 15.44 -23.77
N PRO A 210 -4.92 16.66 -23.32
CA PRO A 210 -3.87 17.46 -23.96
C PRO A 210 -2.49 16.80 -23.95
N LEU A 211 -2.18 16.03 -22.88
CA LEU A 211 -0.91 15.31 -22.76
C LEU A 211 -0.83 14.14 -23.74
N ILE A 212 -1.95 13.46 -23.97
CA ILE A 212 -2.06 12.38 -24.97
C ILE A 212 -1.97 12.96 -26.39
N GLU A 213 -2.73 14.01 -26.69
CA GLU A 213 -2.75 14.68 -27.99
C GLU A 213 -1.36 15.25 -28.38
N SER A 214 -0.57 15.68 -27.39
CA SER A 214 0.81 16.13 -27.61
C SER A 214 1.86 15.01 -27.62
N GLY A 215 1.46 13.77 -27.34
CA GLY A 215 2.37 12.62 -27.25
C GLY A 215 3.22 12.56 -26.01
N VAL A 216 2.96 13.40 -25.00
CA VAL A 216 3.65 13.37 -23.68
C VAL A 216 3.23 12.17 -22.87
N VAL A 217 1.97 11.76 -22.96
CA VAL A 217 1.42 10.53 -22.37
C VAL A 217 0.99 9.61 -23.49
N SER A 218 1.37 8.32 -23.42
CA SER A 218 0.96 7.32 -24.40
C SER A 218 -0.48 6.87 -24.20
N GLU A 219 -1.20 6.53 -25.26
CA GLU A 219 -2.54 5.89 -25.21
C GLU A 219 -2.51 4.40 -24.81
N ARG A 220 -1.39 3.87 -24.37
CA ARG A 220 -1.23 2.43 -24.06
C ARG A 220 -1.82 2.08 -22.70
#